data_b4567c3f4f1e3d0d71093beb1d036e8a
#
_entry.id   b4567c3f4f1e3d0d71093beb1d036e8a
#
_cell.length_a   1.000
_cell.length_b   1.000
_cell.length_c   1.000
_cell.angle_alpha   90.00
_cell.angle_beta   90.00
_cell.angle_gamma   90.00
#
_symmetry.space_group_name_H-M   'P 1'
#
loop_
_entity.id
_entity.type
_entity.pdbx_description
1 polymer ?
#
loop_
_entity_poly.entity_id
_entity_poly.type
_entity_poly.pdbx_seq_one_letter_code
_entity_poly.pdbx_strand_id
1 'polypeptide(L)'
;ASGAFAPRRWRVAPVAFGPCLVTSAASYRAVGGHEAVADQVIEDVHLARVYGAAGLPVEVLAGGSAISFRMYPSGFRQLVDGWTKNLAGGPRLVGMVPLAASVAWLLASIVVASDVVRALADGVLGEPVRWLPVVAWALVAAQTTAFLRRIGAFRWWAGPAFPVLLAGFVAIFVRSAIHRMVLRTVTWHGRSVAVGTK
;
A
#
# COMPACT_ATOMS: atom_id res chain seq x y z
N ALA A 1 3.78 -5.05 -0.95
CA ALA A 1 4.81 -4.42 -0.14
C ALA A 1 6.00 -4.16 -1.04
N SER A 2 6.39 -2.88 -1.17
CA SER A 2 7.64 -2.54 -1.83
C SER A 2 8.79 -3.16 -1.03
N GLY A 3 9.78 -3.76 -1.67
CA GLY A 3 10.96 -4.32 -1.02
C GLY A 3 11.82 -3.30 -0.25
N ALA A 4 11.39 -2.03 -0.15
CA ALA A 4 12.11 -0.93 0.51
C ALA A 4 12.49 -1.20 1.96
N PHE A 5 11.79 -2.12 2.64
CA PHE A 5 12.04 -2.49 4.04
C PHE A 5 12.48 -3.96 4.19
N ALA A 6 12.58 -4.70 3.08
CA ALA A 6 13.07 -6.07 3.13
C ALA A 6 14.59 -6.08 3.29
N PRO A 7 15.17 -6.99 4.10
CA PRO A 7 16.60 -7.18 4.10
C PRO A 7 17.11 -7.48 2.68
N ARG A 8 18.28 -6.94 2.32
CA ARG A 8 18.86 -7.08 0.97
C ARG A 8 19.02 -8.53 0.50
N ARG A 9 19.07 -9.47 1.45
CA ARG A 9 19.12 -10.93 1.22
C ARG A 9 17.78 -11.55 0.79
N TRP A 10 16.66 -10.83 0.96
CA TRP A 10 15.36 -11.32 0.53
C TRP A 10 15.19 -10.95 -0.94
N ARG A 11 15.11 -11.95 -1.80
CA ARG A 11 14.78 -11.78 -3.21
C ARG A 11 13.32 -11.34 -3.32
N VAL A 12 13.06 -10.06 -3.22
CA VAL A 12 11.76 -9.46 -3.48
C VAL A 12 11.70 -9.17 -4.97
N ALA A 13 10.55 -9.46 -5.59
CA ALA A 13 10.35 -9.11 -6.99
C ALA A 13 10.61 -7.62 -7.21
N PRO A 14 11.24 -7.23 -8.33
CA PRO A 14 11.49 -5.83 -8.65
C PRO A 14 10.19 -5.03 -8.57
N VAL A 15 10.23 -3.93 -7.83
CA VAL A 15 9.14 -2.96 -7.73
C VAL A 15 9.71 -1.56 -7.92
N ALA A 16 8.90 -0.65 -8.42
CA ALA A 16 9.22 0.77 -8.50
C ALA A 16 8.08 1.59 -7.92
N PHE A 17 8.34 2.87 -7.69
CA PHE A 17 7.37 3.80 -7.17
C PHE A 17 7.26 5.00 -8.11
N GLY A 18 6.16 5.05 -8.86
CA GLY A 18 5.95 5.94 -10.00
C GLY A 18 6.27 7.41 -9.80
N PRO A 19 5.97 8.02 -8.64
CA PRO A 19 6.26 9.44 -8.41
C PRO A 19 7.73 9.86 -8.57
N CYS A 20 8.69 8.93 -8.40
CA CYS A 20 10.10 9.23 -8.65
C CYS A 20 10.81 7.99 -9.17
N LEU A 21 11.12 8.01 -10.46
CA LEU A 21 11.92 6.99 -11.14
C LEU A 21 13.18 7.65 -11.70
N VAL A 22 14.34 7.06 -11.37
CA VAL A 22 15.64 7.53 -11.88
C VAL A 22 16.31 6.39 -12.63
N THR A 23 16.64 6.62 -13.88
CA THR A 23 17.30 5.63 -14.75
C THR A 23 18.17 6.32 -15.79
N SER A 24 19.13 5.61 -16.36
CA SER A 24 19.88 6.13 -17.51
C SER A 24 19.00 6.12 -18.78
N ALA A 25 19.20 7.10 -19.65
CA ALA A 25 18.51 7.13 -20.95
C ALA A 25 18.81 5.89 -21.81
N ALA A 26 20.00 5.33 -21.68
CA ALA A 26 20.39 4.12 -22.40
C ALA A 26 19.60 2.90 -21.90
N SER A 27 19.56 2.67 -20.57
CA SER A 27 18.79 1.57 -19.97
C SER A 27 17.29 1.72 -20.25
N TYR A 28 16.75 2.94 -20.15
CA TYR A 28 15.35 3.21 -20.41
C TYR A 28 14.95 2.85 -21.85
N ARG A 29 15.77 3.25 -22.84
CA ARG A 29 15.52 2.92 -24.25
C ARG A 29 15.71 1.42 -24.53
N ALA A 30 16.71 0.79 -23.91
CA ALA A 30 16.99 -0.63 -24.10
C ALA A 30 15.81 -1.54 -23.67
N VAL A 31 15.01 -1.12 -22.68
CA VAL A 31 13.85 -1.88 -22.21
C VAL A 31 12.53 -1.43 -22.87
N GLY A 32 12.55 -0.52 -23.84
CA GLY A 32 11.37 0.01 -24.49
C GLY A 32 10.58 1.05 -23.69
N GLY A 33 11.12 1.49 -22.54
CA GLY A 33 10.57 2.56 -21.73
C GLY A 33 9.13 2.31 -21.26
N HIS A 34 8.35 3.36 -21.09
CA HIS A 34 6.93 3.27 -20.69
C HIS A 34 6.04 2.70 -21.81
N GLU A 35 6.49 2.71 -23.05
CA GLU A 35 5.75 2.12 -24.17
C GLU A 35 5.58 0.61 -23.99
N ALA A 36 6.60 -0.08 -23.46
CA ALA A 36 6.58 -1.50 -23.16
C ALA A 36 5.53 -1.90 -22.09
N VAL A 37 4.98 -0.94 -21.36
CA VAL A 37 4.02 -1.15 -20.24
C VAL A 37 2.78 -0.27 -20.35
N ALA A 38 2.52 0.32 -21.52
CA ALA A 38 1.45 1.30 -21.72
C ALA A 38 0.04 0.75 -21.46
N ASP A 39 -0.15 -0.56 -21.58
CA ASP A 39 -1.39 -1.28 -21.32
C ASP A 39 -1.59 -1.66 -19.83
N GLN A 40 -0.58 -1.43 -19.00
CA GLN A 40 -0.59 -1.87 -17.60
C GLN A 40 -1.20 -0.81 -16.68
N VAL A 41 -2.02 -1.27 -15.72
CA VAL A 41 -2.68 -0.39 -14.73
C VAL A 41 -1.69 0.16 -13.69
N ILE A 42 -0.66 -0.64 -13.37
CA ILE A 42 0.40 -0.30 -12.40
C ILE A 42 1.72 -0.34 -13.19
N GLU A 43 1.87 0.65 -14.07
CA GLU A 43 2.94 0.75 -15.05
C GLU A 43 4.35 0.79 -14.42
N ASP A 44 4.49 1.42 -13.26
CA ASP A 44 5.75 1.55 -12.54
C ASP A 44 6.28 0.19 -12.04
N VAL A 45 5.42 -0.63 -11.48
CA VAL A 45 5.77 -1.99 -11.02
C VAL A 45 6.10 -2.89 -12.20
N HIS A 46 5.33 -2.79 -13.30
CA HIS A 46 5.60 -3.56 -14.50
C HIS A 46 6.91 -3.13 -15.17
N LEU A 47 7.20 -1.84 -15.22
CA LEU A 47 8.47 -1.31 -15.72
C LEU A 47 9.66 -1.87 -14.91
N ALA A 48 9.58 -1.87 -13.57
CA ALA A 48 10.61 -2.48 -12.73
C ALA A 48 10.85 -3.96 -13.07
N ARG A 49 9.79 -4.71 -13.39
CA ARG A 49 9.90 -6.11 -13.81
C ARG A 49 10.58 -6.27 -15.15
N VAL A 50 10.28 -5.39 -16.11
CA VAL A 50 10.95 -5.37 -17.42
C VAL A 50 12.45 -5.13 -17.26
N TYR A 51 12.84 -4.19 -16.37
CA TYR A 51 14.25 -3.97 -16.00
C TYR A 51 14.87 -5.23 -15.41
N GLY A 52 14.21 -5.85 -14.44
CA GLY A 52 14.70 -7.09 -13.83
C GLY A 52 14.84 -8.25 -14.81
N ALA A 53 13.90 -8.39 -15.74
CA ALA A 53 13.96 -9.40 -16.81
C ALA A 53 15.12 -9.16 -17.79
N ALA A 54 15.48 -7.89 -18.01
CA ALA A 54 16.64 -7.50 -18.81
C ALA A 54 17.97 -7.61 -18.04
N GLY A 55 17.95 -8.13 -16.80
CA GLY A 55 19.17 -8.24 -15.96
C GLY A 55 19.67 -6.92 -15.39
N LEU A 56 18.89 -5.85 -15.51
CA LEU A 56 19.23 -4.55 -14.95
C LEU A 56 18.83 -4.47 -13.46
N PRO A 57 19.68 -3.91 -12.60
CA PRO A 57 19.37 -3.78 -11.18
C PRO A 57 18.24 -2.78 -10.95
N VAL A 58 17.33 -3.13 -10.04
CA VAL A 58 16.25 -2.24 -9.58
C VAL A 58 16.38 -2.08 -8.07
N GLU A 59 16.51 -0.84 -7.61
CA GLU A 59 16.60 -0.51 -6.19
C GLU A 59 15.47 0.43 -5.80
N VAL A 60 14.89 0.20 -4.61
CA VAL A 60 13.89 1.08 -4.02
C VAL A 60 14.52 1.77 -2.82
N LEU A 61 14.61 3.09 -2.90
CA LEU A 61 15.20 3.91 -1.86
C LEU A 61 14.10 4.69 -1.12
N ALA A 62 14.26 4.82 0.19
CA ALA A 62 13.44 5.73 0.97
C ALA A 62 13.96 7.16 0.77
N GLY A 63 13.08 8.07 0.33
CA GLY A 63 13.47 9.46 0.01
C GLY A 63 13.86 10.30 1.22
N GLY A 64 13.47 9.90 2.43
CA GLY A 64 13.77 10.63 3.67
C GLY A 64 13.33 12.09 3.59
N SER A 65 14.25 13.01 3.89
CA SER A 65 14.05 14.45 3.75
C SER A 65 14.45 15.01 2.38
N ALA A 66 15.07 14.18 1.51
CA ALA A 66 15.58 14.62 0.22
C ALA A 66 14.50 14.77 -0.84
N ILE A 67 13.42 13.98 -0.74
CA ILE A 67 12.32 14.01 -1.71
C ILE A 67 11.00 14.08 -0.97
N SER A 68 10.18 15.05 -1.35
CA SER A 68 8.81 15.22 -0.86
C SER A 68 7.86 15.44 -2.02
N PHE A 69 6.75 14.73 -2.04
CA PHE A 69 5.69 14.90 -3.03
C PHE A 69 4.33 14.67 -2.40
N ARG A 70 3.30 15.24 -3.02
CA ARG A 70 1.91 15.07 -2.61
C ARG A 70 1.22 14.12 -3.57
N MET A 71 0.93 12.90 -3.09
CA MET A 71 0.35 11.83 -3.92
C MET A 71 -0.97 12.20 -4.59
N TYR A 72 -1.86 12.88 -3.85
CA TYR A 72 -3.22 13.20 -4.29
C TYR A 72 -3.53 14.67 -4.05
N PRO A 73 -3.01 15.58 -4.90
CA PRO A 73 -3.15 17.03 -4.69
C PRO A 73 -4.60 17.51 -4.76
N SER A 74 -5.46 16.84 -5.52
CA SER A 74 -6.89 17.18 -5.67
C SER A 74 -7.76 16.65 -4.52
N GLY A 75 -7.16 16.05 -3.47
CA GLY A 75 -7.85 15.68 -2.24
C GLY A 75 -8.36 14.25 -2.18
N PHE A 76 -9.32 14.03 -1.26
CA PHE A 76 -9.76 12.69 -0.84
C PHE A 76 -10.36 11.85 -1.97
N ARG A 77 -11.14 12.46 -2.87
CA ARG A 77 -11.74 11.73 -4.00
C ARG A 77 -10.67 11.14 -4.90
N GLN A 78 -9.64 11.91 -5.22
CA GLN A 78 -8.51 11.45 -6.03
C GLN A 78 -7.77 10.30 -5.34
N LEU A 79 -7.60 10.37 -4.01
CA LEU A 79 -7.02 9.29 -3.21
C LEU A 79 -7.84 8.00 -3.34
N VAL A 80 -9.16 8.08 -3.14
CA VAL A 80 -10.06 6.92 -3.23
C VAL A 80 -10.00 6.28 -4.62
N ASP A 81 -10.07 7.09 -5.68
CA ASP A 81 -10.04 6.60 -7.06
C ASP A 81 -8.67 5.98 -7.41
N GLY A 82 -7.57 6.63 -7.01
CA GLY A 82 -6.22 6.10 -7.22
C GLY A 82 -5.97 4.78 -6.49
N TRP A 83 -6.38 4.67 -5.23
CA TRP A 83 -6.24 3.43 -4.48
C TRP A 83 -7.18 2.33 -5.00
N THR A 84 -8.41 2.67 -5.41
CA THR A 84 -9.32 1.72 -6.05
C THR A 84 -8.68 1.09 -7.28
N LYS A 85 -8.06 1.91 -8.14
CA LYS A 85 -7.31 1.46 -9.31
C LYS A 85 -6.15 0.53 -8.90
N ASN A 86 -5.31 0.96 -7.97
CA ASN A 86 -4.09 0.24 -7.61
C ASN A 86 -4.38 -1.11 -6.92
N LEU A 87 -5.38 -1.16 -6.05
CA LEU A 87 -5.77 -2.40 -5.37
C LEU A 87 -6.43 -3.41 -6.32
N ALA A 88 -7.06 -2.95 -7.40
CA ALA A 88 -7.62 -3.85 -8.41
C ALA A 88 -6.54 -4.71 -9.11
N GLY A 89 -5.34 -4.16 -9.33
CA GLY A 89 -4.20 -4.86 -9.95
C GLY A 89 -3.20 -5.49 -8.97
N GLY A 90 -3.12 -4.95 -7.75
CA GLY A 90 -2.04 -5.18 -6.80
C GLY A 90 -1.82 -6.62 -6.31
N PRO A 91 -2.85 -7.41 -5.96
CA PRO A 91 -2.66 -8.74 -5.35
C PRO A 91 -1.87 -9.73 -6.22
N ARG A 92 -1.96 -9.60 -7.54
CA ARG A 92 -1.19 -10.45 -8.47
C ARG A 92 0.30 -10.12 -8.54
N LEU A 93 0.68 -8.95 -8.05
CA LEU A 93 2.05 -8.45 -8.06
C LEU A 93 2.82 -8.78 -6.79
N VAL A 94 2.10 -9.24 -5.75
CA VAL A 94 2.67 -9.54 -4.43
C VAL A 94 2.81 -11.05 -4.26
N GLY A 95 3.95 -11.50 -3.75
CA GLY A 95 4.16 -12.92 -3.42
C GLY A 95 3.21 -13.37 -2.30
N MET A 96 2.90 -14.68 -2.25
CA MET A 96 1.93 -15.25 -1.29
C MET A 96 2.29 -14.99 0.17
N VAL A 97 3.58 -15.09 0.54
CA VAL A 97 4.02 -14.89 1.92
C VAL A 97 3.81 -13.44 2.39
N PRO A 98 4.29 -12.40 1.68
CA PRO A 98 4.02 -11.03 2.09
C PRO A 98 2.53 -10.67 2.00
N LEU A 99 1.75 -11.26 1.10
CA LEU A 99 0.31 -11.08 1.06
C LEU A 99 -0.35 -11.66 2.31
N ALA A 100 -0.05 -12.90 2.67
CA ALA A 100 -0.59 -13.56 3.86
C ALA A 100 -0.20 -12.80 5.15
N ALA A 101 1.07 -12.36 5.26
CA ALA A 101 1.52 -11.56 6.39
C ALA A 101 0.77 -10.21 6.48
N SER A 102 0.51 -9.55 5.35
CA SER A 102 -0.26 -8.30 5.32
C SER A 102 -1.71 -8.52 5.75
N VAL A 103 -2.34 -9.59 5.27
CA VAL A 103 -3.71 -9.94 5.66
C VAL A 103 -3.78 -10.29 7.15
N ALA A 104 -2.84 -11.09 7.66
CA ALA A 104 -2.78 -11.43 9.08
C ALA A 104 -2.60 -10.19 9.97
N TRP A 105 -1.73 -9.25 9.56
CA TRP A 105 -1.54 -7.99 10.25
C TRP A 105 -2.81 -7.11 10.25
N LEU A 106 -3.52 -7.03 9.13
CA LEU A 106 -4.79 -6.30 9.03
C LEU A 106 -5.85 -6.91 9.95
N LEU A 107 -6.00 -8.25 9.93
CA LEU A 107 -6.96 -8.95 10.80
C LEU A 107 -6.62 -8.75 12.27
N ALA A 108 -5.36 -8.90 12.67
CA ALA A 108 -4.92 -8.64 14.05
C ALA A 108 -5.24 -7.20 14.47
N SER A 109 -5.01 -6.22 13.58
CA SER A 109 -5.32 -4.82 13.85
C SER A 109 -6.83 -4.57 14.01
N ILE A 110 -7.69 -5.27 13.25
CA ILE A 110 -9.15 -5.21 13.39
C ILE A 110 -9.56 -5.78 14.76
N VAL A 111 -9.00 -6.94 15.16
CA VAL A 111 -9.29 -7.54 16.46
C VAL A 111 -8.93 -6.59 17.58
N VAL A 112 -7.71 -6.03 17.57
CA VAL A 112 -7.26 -5.07 18.60
C VAL A 112 -8.19 -3.85 18.65
N ALA A 113 -8.59 -3.30 17.51
CA ALA A 113 -9.51 -2.18 17.46
C ALA A 113 -10.88 -2.54 18.05
N SER A 114 -11.42 -3.70 17.70
CA SER A 114 -12.74 -4.15 18.20
C SER A 114 -12.71 -4.47 19.69
N ASP A 115 -11.62 -5.02 20.21
CA ASP A 115 -11.49 -5.33 21.64
C ASP A 115 -11.47 -4.07 22.51
N VAL A 116 -10.79 -3.01 22.05
CA VAL A 116 -10.83 -1.71 22.74
C VAL A 116 -12.22 -1.08 22.69
N VAL A 117 -12.89 -1.14 21.54
CA VAL A 117 -14.27 -0.63 21.43
C VAL A 117 -15.22 -1.37 22.36
N ARG A 118 -15.12 -2.70 22.44
CA ARG A 118 -15.91 -3.51 23.38
C ARG A 118 -15.60 -3.16 24.83
N ALA A 119 -14.32 -3.08 25.19
CA ALA A 119 -13.91 -2.73 26.57
C ALA A 119 -14.42 -1.35 26.99
N LEU A 120 -14.48 -0.39 26.06
CA LEU A 120 -15.08 0.93 26.27
C LEU A 120 -16.60 0.85 26.44
N ALA A 121 -17.29 0.09 25.57
CA ALA A 121 -18.74 -0.07 25.62
C ALA A 121 -19.21 -0.75 26.91
N ASP A 122 -18.46 -1.75 27.39
CA ASP A 122 -18.77 -2.50 28.60
C ASP A 122 -18.44 -1.74 29.90
N GLY A 123 -17.83 -0.53 29.81
CA GLY A 123 -17.47 0.31 30.96
C GLY A 123 -16.37 -0.27 31.85
N VAL A 124 -15.62 -1.26 31.37
CA VAL A 124 -14.79 -2.17 32.17
C VAL A 124 -13.28 -1.91 32.03
N LEU A 125 -12.85 -0.71 31.66
CA LEU A 125 -11.43 -0.34 31.55
C LEU A 125 -10.69 -0.31 32.92
N GLY A 126 -11.39 -0.49 34.03
CA GLY A 126 -10.82 -0.47 35.40
C GLY A 126 -10.33 -1.80 35.94
N GLU A 127 -10.63 -2.92 35.27
CA GLU A 127 -10.26 -4.25 35.75
C GLU A 127 -8.82 -4.62 35.33
N PRO A 128 -7.99 -5.24 36.23
CA PRO A 128 -6.56 -5.52 35.94
C PRO A 128 -6.33 -6.35 34.66
N VAL A 129 -7.20 -7.29 34.37
CA VAL A 129 -7.11 -8.19 33.20
C VAL A 129 -7.40 -7.45 31.87
N ARG A 130 -7.95 -6.25 31.91
CA ARG A 130 -8.42 -5.51 30.74
C ARG A 130 -7.48 -4.42 30.22
N TRP A 131 -6.32 -4.30 30.80
CA TRP A 131 -5.22 -3.48 30.25
C TRP A 131 -4.64 -4.08 28.97
N LEU A 132 -4.84 -5.38 28.73
CA LEU A 132 -4.29 -6.06 27.56
C LEU A 132 -4.75 -5.45 26.24
N PRO A 133 -6.05 -5.13 25.99
CA PRO A 133 -6.48 -4.42 24.79
C PRO A 133 -5.81 -3.04 24.64
N VAL A 134 -5.64 -2.30 25.73
CA VAL A 134 -4.99 -0.98 25.71
C VAL A 134 -3.51 -1.10 25.33
N VAL A 135 -2.81 -2.08 25.91
CA VAL A 135 -1.42 -2.36 25.56
C VAL A 135 -1.30 -2.80 24.10
N ALA A 136 -2.16 -3.70 23.65
CA ALA A 136 -2.19 -4.13 22.26
C ALA A 136 -2.45 -2.95 21.29
N TRP A 137 -3.39 -2.08 21.63
CA TRP A 137 -3.62 -0.84 20.88
C TRP A 137 -2.37 0.03 20.82
N ALA A 138 -1.73 0.28 21.95
CA ALA A 138 -0.53 1.10 22.02
C ALA A 138 0.60 0.51 21.15
N LEU A 139 0.77 -0.81 21.14
CA LEU A 139 1.77 -1.49 20.31
C LEU A 139 1.47 -1.33 18.81
N VAL A 140 0.22 -1.54 18.38
CA VAL A 140 -0.20 -1.35 16.99
C VAL A 140 -0.08 0.11 16.59
N ALA A 141 -0.46 1.05 17.46
CA ALA A 141 -0.32 2.49 17.23
C ALA A 141 1.16 2.91 17.08
N ALA A 142 2.03 2.41 17.94
CA ALA A 142 3.47 2.66 17.87
C ALA A 142 4.08 2.08 16.58
N GLN A 143 3.75 0.85 16.25
CA GLN A 143 4.18 0.20 15.00
C GLN A 143 3.70 0.98 13.76
N THR A 144 2.42 1.36 13.74
CA THR A 144 1.83 2.14 12.64
C THR A 144 2.52 3.50 12.52
N THR A 145 2.76 4.18 13.65
CA THR A 145 3.50 5.45 13.67
C THR A 145 4.90 5.27 13.08
N ALA A 146 5.61 4.22 13.47
CA ALA A 146 6.96 3.92 12.96
C ALA A 146 6.95 3.68 11.45
N PHE A 147 5.97 2.95 10.93
CA PHE A 147 5.81 2.73 9.48
C PHE A 147 5.49 4.03 8.75
N LEU A 148 4.53 4.80 9.24
CA LEU A 148 4.11 6.06 8.63
C LEU A 148 5.26 7.06 8.55
N ARG A 149 6.07 7.17 9.61
CA ARG A 149 7.25 8.06 9.64
C ARG A 149 8.35 7.65 8.65
N ARG A 150 8.42 6.35 8.30
CA ARG A 150 9.39 5.86 7.30
C ARG A 150 8.95 6.11 5.87
N ILE A 151 7.66 6.21 5.61
CA ILE A 151 7.10 6.34 4.26
C ILE A 151 6.63 7.76 3.91
N GLY A 152 6.55 8.66 4.90
CA GLY A 152 6.11 10.02 4.63
C GLY A 152 6.05 10.92 5.86
N ALA A 153 5.70 12.19 5.64
CA ALA A 153 5.59 13.23 6.66
C ALA A 153 4.22 13.18 7.39
N PHE A 154 3.89 12.05 7.97
CA PHE A 154 2.64 11.87 8.71
C PHE A 154 2.73 12.44 10.13
N ARG A 155 1.62 13.02 10.60
CA ARG A 155 1.52 13.55 11.96
C ARG A 155 1.47 12.39 12.97
N TRP A 156 1.95 12.63 14.18
CA TRP A 156 2.06 11.62 15.23
C TRP A 156 0.72 10.93 15.59
N TRP A 157 -0.40 11.68 15.51
CA TRP A 157 -1.75 11.16 15.82
C TRP A 157 -2.27 10.15 14.79
N ALA A 158 -1.67 10.09 13.58
CA ALA A 158 -2.09 9.14 12.55
C ALA A 158 -1.88 7.68 12.98
N GLY A 159 -0.86 7.39 13.79
CA GLY A 159 -0.66 6.07 14.36
C GLY A 159 -1.76 5.64 15.31
N PRO A 160 -2.04 6.37 16.40
CA PRO A 160 -3.18 6.10 17.28
C PRO A 160 -4.54 6.04 16.56
N ALA A 161 -4.71 6.81 15.48
CA ALA A 161 -5.91 6.78 14.64
C ALA A 161 -5.93 5.60 13.64
N PHE A 162 -5.09 4.58 13.81
CA PHE A 162 -5.01 3.44 12.89
C PHE A 162 -6.36 2.76 12.60
N PRO A 163 -7.35 2.68 13.51
CA PRO A 163 -8.62 2.05 13.18
C PRO A 163 -9.39 2.82 12.11
N VAL A 164 -9.31 4.16 12.11
CA VAL A 164 -9.95 5.00 11.08
C VAL A 164 -9.25 4.79 9.72
N LEU A 165 -7.92 4.72 9.72
CA LEU A 165 -7.14 4.44 8.52
C LEU A 165 -7.44 3.04 7.98
N LEU A 166 -7.57 2.07 8.87
CA LEU A 166 -7.90 0.69 8.55
C LEU A 166 -9.31 0.57 7.96
N ALA A 167 -10.31 1.22 8.58
CA ALA A 167 -11.68 1.26 8.05
C ALA A 167 -11.72 1.89 6.66
N GLY A 168 -11.02 3.00 6.45
CA GLY A 168 -10.88 3.64 5.14
C GLY A 168 -10.23 2.72 4.11
N PHE A 169 -9.16 2.02 4.49
CA PHE A 169 -8.50 1.04 3.63
C PHE A 169 -9.43 -0.11 3.25
N VAL A 170 -10.15 -0.70 4.22
CA VAL A 170 -11.10 -1.79 3.97
C VAL A 170 -12.23 -1.32 3.04
N ALA A 171 -12.78 -0.13 3.26
CA ALA A 171 -13.83 0.44 2.39
C ALA A 171 -13.33 0.59 0.93
N ILE A 172 -12.13 1.13 0.74
CA ILE A 172 -11.53 1.27 -0.59
C ILE A 172 -11.23 -0.10 -1.21
N PHE A 173 -10.75 -1.06 -0.41
CA PHE A 173 -10.48 -2.42 -0.87
C PHE A 173 -11.77 -3.12 -1.34
N VAL A 174 -12.86 -3.04 -0.57
CA VAL A 174 -14.17 -3.58 -0.96
C VAL A 174 -14.66 -2.91 -2.24
N ARG A 175 -14.59 -1.57 -2.33
CA ARG A 175 -14.90 -0.84 -3.56
C ARG A 175 -14.08 -1.34 -4.74
N SER A 176 -12.78 -1.53 -4.58
CA SER A 176 -11.89 -2.04 -5.61
C SER A 176 -12.26 -3.47 -6.05
N ALA A 177 -12.61 -4.33 -5.09
CA ALA A 177 -13.06 -5.69 -5.37
C ALA A 177 -14.37 -5.70 -6.18
N ILE A 178 -15.34 -4.86 -5.83
CA ILE A 178 -16.60 -4.69 -6.57
C ILE A 178 -16.31 -4.21 -8.00
N HIS A 179 -15.50 -3.18 -8.18
CA HIS A 179 -15.13 -2.69 -9.50
C HIS A 179 -14.49 -3.78 -10.36
N ARG A 180 -13.63 -4.61 -9.77
CA ARG A 180 -12.97 -5.69 -10.47
C ARG A 180 -13.91 -6.86 -10.82
N MET A 181 -14.74 -7.28 -9.87
CA MET A 181 -15.57 -8.48 -10.01
C MET A 181 -16.86 -8.23 -10.79
N VAL A 182 -17.46 -7.04 -10.61
CA VAL A 182 -18.77 -6.71 -11.17
C VAL A 182 -18.64 -5.82 -12.41
N LEU A 183 -17.91 -4.70 -12.28
CA LEU A 183 -17.84 -3.68 -13.33
C LEU A 183 -16.77 -3.96 -14.38
N ARG A 184 -15.76 -4.79 -14.06
CA ARG A 184 -14.60 -5.11 -14.91
C ARG A 184 -13.88 -3.91 -15.51
N THR A 185 -14.13 -2.71 -14.99
CA THR A 185 -13.56 -1.45 -15.44
C THR A 185 -13.15 -0.60 -14.23
N VAL A 186 -12.07 0.16 -14.37
CA VAL A 186 -11.65 1.17 -13.40
C VAL A 186 -11.51 2.50 -14.13
N THR A 187 -12.09 3.55 -13.56
CA THR A 187 -11.99 4.89 -14.14
C THR A 187 -10.74 5.59 -13.60
N TRP A 188 -9.90 6.10 -14.51
CA TRP A 188 -8.74 6.90 -14.16
C TRP A 188 -8.61 8.11 -15.11
N HIS A 189 -8.54 9.33 -14.56
CA HIS A 189 -8.51 10.58 -15.34
C HIS A 189 -9.59 10.64 -16.45
N GLY A 190 -10.81 10.21 -16.13
CA GLY A 190 -11.93 10.22 -17.09
C GLY A 190 -11.91 9.12 -18.12
N ARG A 191 -10.92 8.20 -18.13
CA ARG A 191 -10.85 7.03 -19.00
C ARG A 191 -11.25 5.78 -18.23
N SER A 192 -12.10 4.94 -18.81
CA SER A 192 -12.37 3.60 -18.29
C SER A 192 -11.30 2.63 -18.82
N VAL A 193 -10.58 2.01 -17.88
CA VAL A 193 -9.57 0.99 -18.19
C VAL A 193 -10.15 -0.38 -17.84
N ALA A 194 -10.13 -1.31 -18.78
CA ALA A 194 -10.59 -2.68 -18.55
C ALA A 194 -9.62 -3.40 -17.58
N VAL A 195 -10.15 -4.02 -16.52
CA VAL A 195 -9.38 -4.78 -15.55
C VAL A 195 -9.72 -6.25 -15.70
N GLY A 196 -8.78 -7.06 -16.19
CA GLY A 196 -8.93 -8.52 -16.11
C GLY A 196 -9.02 -9.32 -17.39
N THR A 197 -8.57 -8.80 -18.53
CA THR A 197 -8.34 -9.61 -19.73
C THR A 197 -6.84 -9.82 -19.95
N LYS A 198 -6.26 -10.77 -19.26
CA LYS A 198 -5.23 -11.73 -19.71
C LYS A 198 -4.78 -12.59 -18.54
#